data_32273e534897fb3881236ec70cdf0cc0
#
_entry.id   32273e534897fb3881236ec70cdf0cc0
#
_cell.length_a   1.000
_cell.length_b   1.000
_cell.length_c   1.000
_cell.angle_alpha   90.00
_cell.angle_beta   90.00
_cell.angle_gamma   90.00
#
_symmetry.space_group_name_H-M   'P 1'
#
loop_
_entity.id
_entity.type
_entity.pdbx_description
1 polymer ?
#
loop_
_entity_poly.entity_id
_entity_poly.type
_entity_poly.pdbx_seq_one_letter_code
_entity_poly.pdbx_strand_id
1 'polypeptide(L)'
;MKPVINLRLGADTVAVADMQLMLELSACGRGFITALTENDCVGQLVRLDLGYNDVVYRYFTGFVERSTPAENGAQRLFIRELVGGFERQWPLSQQHPTLRSVTDALAQNTDIIFTLPPGATYTDTPIPHFTHSGSGYQLLANLGRSFGIDDYVWYQLPDGAVYVGSYADSRFANTPIDIPNDFIRAAAAGNTWTLAIVPAIRPGVIVNGRRITQIRVDNDEMSLTWTPSDSSGRPLQKSPEQRQIDKFYPELSAGLHLPRQARVMGPTDTAALGDHADPFRPRYAVNLQLLDENGAPAANTPIYNAVPLPVPMATAEGGMYQYPPEGSTVEIGFADGRPDKPLIRQTLQHDMALPDIKPGEQLQQQRAGVSQRVTTDGSWQRETDQAIRETSASRVVISDQENHTTTSRSVTVKANDKTTVLGTRTVMAGRIQQLAEGDITTGTSANLLEKIGGIRKSVTTIKQQLIAPQSWVGSADLNVLQCLMDTLDVLQQLASQTAEHVHPSNGSPPSNSAAIAATGDDAGKVKAKYNPAIE
;
A
#
# COMPACT_ATOMS: atom_id res chain seq x y z
N MET A 1 -53.74 -12.07 42.05
CA MET A 1 -54.36 -12.39 40.75
C MET A 1 -53.38 -13.34 40.03
N LYS A 2 -53.87 -14.49 39.53
CA LYS A 2 -52.97 -15.46 38.85
C LYS A 2 -52.79 -15.04 37.39
N PRO A 3 -51.58 -15.04 36.85
CA PRO A 3 -51.38 -14.72 35.44
C PRO A 3 -51.95 -15.82 34.53
N VAL A 4 -52.43 -15.42 33.37
CA VAL A 4 -52.86 -16.31 32.29
C VAL A 4 -51.62 -16.54 31.38
N ILE A 5 -51.30 -17.83 31.18
CA ILE A 5 -50.18 -18.27 30.33
C ILE A 5 -50.77 -19.10 29.19
N ASN A 6 -50.72 -18.59 27.98
CA ASN A 6 -51.16 -19.30 26.78
C ASN A 6 -49.95 -19.71 25.94
N LEU A 7 -49.71 -21.01 25.84
CA LEU A 7 -48.62 -21.60 25.02
C LEU A 7 -49.22 -22.20 23.75
N ARG A 8 -48.65 -21.83 22.60
CA ARG A 8 -48.90 -22.50 21.34
C ARG A 8 -47.61 -23.12 20.82
N LEU A 9 -47.68 -24.39 20.49
CA LEU A 9 -46.60 -25.16 19.83
C LEU A 9 -47.06 -25.50 18.41
N GLY A 10 -46.43 -24.88 17.41
CA GLY A 10 -46.94 -24.95 16.03
C GLY A 10 -48.36 -24.39 15.93
N ALA A 11 -49.33 -25.29 15.63
CA ALA A 11 -50.76 -24.99 15.55
C ALA A 11 -51.51 -25.26 16.87
N ASP A 12 -50.97 -26.07 17.79
CA ASP A 12 -51.65 -26.58 18.96
C ASP A 12 -51.50 -25.64 20.17
N THR A 13 -52.61 -25.51 20.95
CA THR A 13 -52.58 -24.83 22.25
C THR A 13 -52.35 -25.87 23.32
N VAL A 14 -51.33 -25.67 24.15
CA VAL A 14 -50.88 -26.65 25.14
C VAL A 14 -50.86 -25.99 26.52
N ALA A 15 -51.32 -26.74 27.56
CA ALA A 15 -51.29 -26.25 28.93
C ALA A 15 -49.84 -26.28 29.48
N VAL A 16 -49.54 -25.27 30.30
CA VAL A 16 -48.21 -25.08 30.93
C VAL A 16 -48.31 -25.47 32.40
N ALA A 17 -47.43 -26.40 32.84
CA ALA A 17 -47.29 -26.79 34.24
C ALA A 17 -46.24 -25.96 34.97
N ASP A 18 -45.12 -25.63 34.30
CA ASP A 18 -44.04 -24.83 34.85
C ASP A 18 -43.39 -24.01 33.74
N MET A 19 -42.95 -22.80 34.04
CA MET A 19 -42.32 -21.89 33.08
C MET A 19 -41.22 -21.07 33.71
N GLN A 20 -40.05 -21.12 33.10
CA GLN A 20 -38.93 -20.25 33.43
C GLN A 20 -38.38 -19.63 32.12
N LEU A 21 -38.39 -18.30 32.04
CA LEU A 21 -37.87 -17.55 30.90
C LEU A 21 -36.79 -16.61 31.36
N MET A 22 -35.79 -16.43 30.51
CA MET A 22 -34.75 -15.41 30.65
C MET A 22 -34.64 -14.63 29.34
N LEU A 23 -34.93 -13.35 29.43
CA LEU A 23 -34.76 -12.39 28.34
C LEU A 23 -33.66 -11.41 28.72
N GLU A 24 -32.81 -11.05 27.78
CA GLU A 24 -31.65 -10.19 28.02
C GLU A 24 -31.46 -9.23 26.85
N LEU A 25 -31.07 -8.00 27.14
CA LEU A 25 -30.77 -7.01 26.12
C LEU A 25 -29.48 -7.41 25.37
N SER A 26 -29.48 -7.37 24.05
CA SER A 26 -28.37 -7.77 23.17
C SER A 26 -27.92 -9.23 23.36
N ALA A 27 -28.88 -10.10 23.71
CA ALA A 27 -28.70 -11.54 23.80
C ALA A 27 -29.98 -12.28 23.37
N CYS A 28 -29.86 -13.57 23.10
CA CYS A 28 -30.99 -14.43 22.76
C CYS A 28 -31.76 -14.83 24.01
N GLY A 29 -33.05 -14.56 24.02
CA GLY A 29 -33.95 -15.06 25.03
C GLY A 29 -34.07 -16.58 24.98
N ARG A 30 -34.20 -17.19 26.19
CA ARG A 30 -34.27 -18.63 26.36
C ARG A 30 -35.13 -18.99 27.57
N GLY A 31 -35.54 -20.24 27.63
CA GLY A 31 -36.27 -20.70 28.78
C GLY A 31 -36.56 -22.18 28.79
N PHE A 32 -37.16 -22.62 29.90
CA PHE A 32 -37.72 -23.95 30.06
C PHE A 32 -39.23 -23.85 30.30
N ILE A 33 -39.98 -24.68 29.60
CA ILE A 33 -41.41 -24.81 29.77
C ILE A 33 -41.73 -26.30 29.94
N THR A 34 -42.45 -26.64 30.99
CA THR A 34 -43.06 -27.97 31.13
C THR A 34 -44.47 -27.89 30.56
N ALA A 35 -44.65 -28.49 29.40
CA ALA A 35 -45.90 -28.47 28.64
C ALA A 35 -46.60 -29.83 28.74
N LEU A 36 -47.92 -29.80 28.93
CA LEU A 36 -48.75 -31.04 29.03
C LEU A 36 -49.02 -31.57 27.62
N THR A 37 -48.05 -32.26 27.06
CA THR A 37 -48.11 -32.94 25.76
C THR A 37 -47.19 -34.16 25.76
N GLU A 38 -47.63 -35.25 25.16
CA GLU A 38 -46.84 -36.46 24.99
C GLU A 38 -45.94 -36.43 23.77
N ASN A 39 -46.17 -35.50 22.85
CA ASN A 39 -45.42 -35.43 21.58
C ASN A 39 -44.06 -34.78 21.75
N ASP A 40 -43.07 -35.28 20.99
CA ASP A 40 -41.82 -34.56 20.81
C ASP A 40 -42.08 -33.26 20.03
N CYS A 41 -41.65 -32.12 20.60
CA CYS A 41 -41.88 -30.80 20.05
C CYS A 41 -40.64 -30.12 19.46
N VAL A 42 -39.51 -30.86 19.27
CA VAL A 42 -38.26 -30.28 18.73
C VAL A 42 -38.53 -29.62 17.37
N GLY A 43 -38.00 -28.41 17.19
CA GLY A 43 -38.13 -27.60 15.97
C GLY A 43 -39.48 -26.89 15.81
N GLN A 44 -40.46 -27.15 16.65
CA GLN A 44 -41.75 -26.46 16.56
C GLN A 44 -41.66 -25.00 16.95
N LEU A 45 -42.46 -24.16 16.29
CA LEU A 45 -42.60 -22.73 16.60
C LEU A 45 -43.30 -22.55 17.96
N VAL A 46 -42.70 -21.79 18.85
CA VAL A 46 -43.23 -21.44 20.15
C VAL A 46 -43.83 -20.03 20.10
N ARG A 47 -45.07 -19.89 20.54
CA ARG A 47 -45.71 -18.60 20.78
C ARG A 47 -46.30 -18.60 22.18
N LEU A 48 -45.82 -17.67 23.03
CA LEU A 48 -46.23 -17.56 24.40
C LEU A 48 -46.89 -16.20 24.64
N ASP A 49 -48.11 -16.22 25.10
CA ASP A 49 -48.86 -15.03 25.46
C ASP A 49 -49.03 -14.97 26.99
N LEU A 50 -48.80 -13.81 27.59
CA LEU A 50 -48.93 -13.56 29.04
C LEU A 50 -49.92 -12.43 29.30
N GLY A 51 -50.67 -12.54 30.39
CA GLY A 51 -51.61 -11.49 30.78
C GLY A 51 -52.41 -11.81 32.02
N TYR A 52 -53.51 -11.12 32.19
CA TYR A 52 -54.43 -11.31 33.30
C TYR A 52 -55.86 -11.27 32.78
N ASN A 53 -56.71 -12.12 33.35
CA ASN A 53 -58.09 -12.28 32.91
C ASN A 53 -58.16 -12.62 31.41
N ASP A 54 -58.93 -11.89 30.64
CA ASP A 54 -59.10 -12.09 29.19
C ASP A 54 -58.13 -11.26 28.34
N VAL A 55 -57.24 -10.47 28.98
CA VAL A 55 -56.29 -9.61 28.29
C VAL A 55 -54.88 -10.23 28.32
N VAL A 56 -54.49 -10.81 27.21
CA VAL A 56 -53.16 -11.43 27.04
C VAL A 56 -52.41 -10.80 25.88
N TYR A 57 -51.11 -10.71 26.02
CA TYR A 57 -50.21 -10.12 25.03
C TYR A 57 -49.16 -11.12 24.64
N ARG A 58 -48.76 -11.14 23.34
CA ARG A 58 -47.60 -11.88 22.88
C ARG A 58 -46.42 -11.44 23.70
N TYR A 59 -45.77 -12.40 24.39
CA TYR A 59 -44.57 -12.15 25.19
C TYR A 59 -43.32 -12.76 24.61
N PHE A 60 -43.42 -13.95 24.01
CA PHE A 60 -42.31 -14.67 23.47
C PHE A 60 -42.69 -15.37 22.15
N THR A 61 -41.79 -15.27 21.15
CA THR A 61 -41.86 -16.04 19.91
C THR A 61 -40.49 -16.69 19.68
N GLY A 62 -40.47 -17.99 19.44
CA GLY A 62 -39.22 -18.74 19.28
C GLY A 62 -39.47 -20.15 18.78
N PHE A 63 -38.57 -21.03 19.06
CA PHE A 63 -38.64 -22.45 18.69
C PHE A 63 -38.20 -23.35 19.83
N VAL A 64 -38.61 -24.60 19.79
CA VAL A 64 -38.17 -25.64 20.72
C VAL A 64 -36.83 -26.19 20.22
N GLU A 65 -35.77 -25.94 20.98
CA GLU A 65 -34.43 -26.49 20.65
C GLU A 65 -34.29 -27.93 21.14
N ARG A 66 -34.83 -28.25 22.32
CA ARG A 66 -34.80 -29.61 22.90
C ARG A 66 -36.12 -29.89 23.57
N SER A 67 -36.57 -31.12 23.44
CA SER A 67 -37.73 -31.68 24.14
C SER A 67 -37.32 -32.93 24.88
N THR A 68 -37.66 -33.05 26.16
CA THR A 68 -37.34 -34.22 26.97
C THR A 68 -38.58 -34.64 27.75
N PRO A 69 -38.89 -35.94 27.83
CA PRO A 69 -40.02 -36.42 28.62
C PRO A 69 -39.92 -35.97 30.07
N ALA A 70 -41.05 -35.58 30.66
CA ALA A 70 -41.21 -35.21 32.06
C ALA A 70 -42.28 -36.10 32.73
N GLU A 71 -42.52 -35.90 34.03
CA GLU A 71 -43.49 -36.67 34.77
C GLU A 71 -44.93 -36.40 34.25
N ASN A 72 -45.84 -37.37 34.48
CA ASN A 72 -47.27 -37.28 34.14
C ASN A 72 -47.59 -37.04 32.64
N GLY A 73 -46.80 -37.59 31.74
CA GLY A 73 -47.04 -37.41 30.30
C GLY A 73 -46.74 -36.00 29.76
N ALA A 74 -45.95 -35.21 30.49
CA ALA A 74 -45.51 -33.90 30.06
C ALA A 74 -44.17 -33.94 29.29
N GLN A 75 -43.86 -32.88 28.56
CA GLN A 75 -42.57 -32.62 27.99
C GLN A 75 -41.91 -31.41 28.61
N ARG A 76 -40.63 -31.51 28.96
CA ARG A 76 -39.83 -30.35 29.33
C ARG A 76 -39.11 -29.83 28.10
N LEU A 77 -39.51 -28.61 27.67
CA LEU A 77 -39.07 -27.96 26.48
C LEU A 77 -37.99 -26.93 26.82
N PHE A 78 -36.85 -27.00 26.18
CA PHE A 78 -35.89 -25.88 26.14
C PHE A 78 -36.18 -25.05 24.89
N ILE A 79 -36.58 -23.79 25.11
CA ILE A 79 -37.00 -22.87 24.07
C ILE A 79 -36.01 -21.73 23.89
N ARG A 80 -35.90 -21.25 22.68
CA ARG A 80 -35.09 -20.07 22.34
C ARG A 80 -35.86 -19.13 21.43
N GLU A 81 -35.57 -17.82 21.53
CA GLU A 81 -36.04 -16.84 20.55
C GLU A 81 -35.58 -17.20 19.15
N LEU A 82 -36.22 -16.67 18.10
CA LEU A 82 -35.85 -16.94 16.68
C LEU A 82 -34.41 -16.58 16.35
N VAL A 83 -33.88 -15.52 16.99
CA VAL A 83 -32.46 -15.16 16.89
C VAL A 83 -31.51 -16.27 17.38
N GLY A 84 -32.03 -17.33 18.05
CA GLY A 84 -31.26 -18.54 18.38
C GLY A 84 -30.61 -19.19 17.17
N GLY A 85 -31.18 -19.04 15.97
CA GLY A 85 -30.60 -19.49 14.72
C GLY A 85 -29.26 -18.81 14.33
N PHE A 86 -28.93 -17.69 14.99
CA PHE A 86 -27.66 -16.97 14.76
C PHE A 86 -26.46 -17.57 15.51
N GLU A 87 -26.61 -18.67 16.22
CA GLU A 87 -25.49 -19.36 16.84
C GLU A 87 -24.50 -19.96 15.81
N ARG A 88 -25.00 -20.33 14.64
CA ARG A 88 -24.18 -20.83 13.54
C ARG A 88 -23.29 -19.72 12.93
N GLN A 89 -22.29 -20.13 12.16
CA GLN A 89 -21.46 -19.19 11.41
C GLN A 89 -22.23 -18.49 10.29
N TRP A 90 -21.97 -17.19 10.12
CA TRP A 90 -22.61 -16.31 9.15
C TRP A 90 -21.53 -15.53 8.37
N PRO A 91 -20.87 -16.16 7.40
CA PRO A 91 -19.91 -15.45 6.56
C PRO A 91 -20.63 -14.42 5.69
N LEU A 92 -20.15 -13.18 5.73
CA LEU A 92 -20.69 -12.08 4.95
C LEU A 92 -19.55 -11.15 4.53
N SER A 93 -19.54 -10.70 3.28
CA SER A 93 -18.62 -9.67 2.79
C SER A 93 -19.32 -8.79 1.78
N GLN A 94 -19.32 -7.48 2.03
CA GLN A 94 -19.97 -6.48 1.19
C GLN A 94 -19.07 -5.25 1.05
N GLN A 95 -19.02 -4.67 -0.15
CA GLN A 95 -18.37 -3.37 -0.41
C GLN A 95 -19.41 -2.26 -0.35
N HIS A 96 -19.05 -1.17 0.29
CA HIS A 96 -19.90 0.00 0.50
C HIS A 96 -21.28 -0.31 1.08
N PRO A 97 -21.40 -1.22 2.07
CA PRO A 97 -22.69 -1.55 2.65
C PRO A 97 -23.19 -0.44 3.56
N THR A 98 -24.51 -0.36 3.66
CA THR A 98 -25.22 0.35 4.73
C THR A 98 -25.67 -0.64 5.79
N LEU A 99 -26.02 -0.17 6.99
CA LEU A 99 -26.60 -1.05 8.01
C LEU A 99 -27.86 -1.75 7.47
N ARG A 100 -28.69 -1.03 6.71
CA ARG A 100 -29.88 -1.57 6.05
C ARG A 100 -29.52 -2.71 5.10
N SER A 101 -28.55 -2.53 4.22
CA SER A 101 -28.18 -3.58 3.25
C SER A 101 -27.65 -4.84 3.93
N VAL A 102 -26.96 -4.72 5.06
CA VAL A 102 -26.50 -5.87 5.84
C VAL A 102 -27.67 -6.59 6.50
N THR A 103 -28.59 -5.85 7.13
CA THR A 103 -29.77 -6.45 7.78
C THR A 103 -30.73 -7.06 6.76
N ASP A 104 -30.90 -6.47 5.57
CA ASP A 104 -31.68 -7.05 4.48
C ASP A 104 -31.07 -8.38 3.98
N ALA A 105 -29.75 -8.45 3.86
CA ALA A 105 -29.07 -9.70 3.51
C ALA A 105 -29.27 -10.79 4.59
N LEU A 106 -29.28 -10.42 5.87
CA LEU A 106 -29.60 -11.35 6.95
C LEU A 106 -31.07 -11.80 6.88
N ALA A 107 -32.00 -10.88 6.66
CA ALA A 107 -33.43 -11.18 6.53
C ALA A 107 -33.71 -12.19 5.40
N GLN A 108 -33.08 -12.00 4.23
CA GLN A 108 -33.23 -12.90 3.09
C GLN A 108 -32.77 -14.34 3.39
N ASN A 109 -31.83 -14.52 4.30
CA ASN A 109 -31.26 -15.82 4.64
C ASN A 109 -31.91 -16.48 5.86
N THR A 110 -32.74 -15.76 6.62
CA THR A 110 -33.30 -16.23 7.91
C THR A 110 -34.80 -16.14 8.01
N ASP A 111 -35.46 -15.43 7.11
CA ASP A 111 -36.86 -15.04 7.21
C ASP A 111 -37.19 -14.21 8.49
N ILE A 112 -36.16 -13.71 9.20
CA ILE A 112 -36.32 -12.83 10.35
C ILE A 112 -36.43 -11.39 9.86
N ILE A 113 -37.42 -10.69 10.30
CA ILE A 113 -37.62 -9.27 9.98
C ILE A 113 -36.72 -8.42 10.89
N PHE A 114 -35.87 -7.58 10.28
CA PHE A 114 -35.11 -6.59 11.03
C PHE A 114 -35.79 -5.24 11.01
N THR A 115 -35.89 -4.62 12.19
CA THR A 115 -36.44 -3.29 12.37
C THR A 115 -35.35 -2.31 12.69
N LEU A 116 -35.17 -1.32 11.81
CA LEU A 116 -34.23 -0.22 11.99
C LEU A 116 -34.96 1.05 12.38
N PRO A 117 -34.36 1.95 13.19
CA PRO A 117 -34.99 3.19 13.56
C PRO A 117 -35.22 4.10 12.35
N PRO A 118 -36.43 4.66 12.18
CA PRO A 118 -36.72 5.53 11.05
C PRO A 118 -35.95 6.87 11.20
N GLY A 119 -35.30 7.31 10.12
CA GLY A 119 -34.62 8.62 10.07
C GLY A 119 -33.27 8.70 10.75
N ALA A 120 -32.73 7.63 11.32
CA ALA A 120 -31.37 7.58 11.85
C ALA A 120 -30.36 7.55 10.69
N THR A 121 -29.43 8.50 10.68
CA THR A 121 -28.47 8.69 9.57
C THR A 121 -27.56 7.48 9.36
N TYR A 122 -27.13 6.83 10.43
CA TYR A 122 -26.25 5.67 10.37
C TYR A 122 -26.86 4.43 9.68
N THR A 123 -28.20 4.39 9.51
CA THR A 123 -28.85 3.25 8.85
C THR A 123 -28.57 3.18 7.36
N ASP A 124 -28.37 4.33 6.73
CA ASP A 124 -28.22 4.47 5.29
C ASP A 124 -26.87 5.09 4.87
N THR A 125 -25.98 5.39 5.85
CA THR A 125 -24.62 5.84 5.61
C THR A 125 -23.75 4.65 5.25
N PRO A 126 -23.11 4.62 4.05
CA PRO A 126 -22.26 3.51 3.65
C PRO A 126 -20.90 3.55 4.37
N ILE A 127 -20.37 2.39 4.71
CA ILE A 127 -18.99 2.20 5.16
C ILE A 127 -18.15 1.57 4.05
N PRO A 128 -16.81 1.68 4.04
CA PRO A 128 -15.98 1.17 2.95
C PRO A 128 -16.19 -0.31 2.64
N HIS A 129 -16.26 -1.15 3.65
CA HIS A 129 -16.57 -2.57 3.53
C HIS A 129 -17.02 -3.14 4.88
N PHE A 130 -17.78 -4.21 4.85
CA PHE A 130 -18.13 -5.01 6.01
C PHE A 130 -17.83 -6.48 5.71
N THR A 131 -16.98 -7.09 6.52
CA THR A 131 -16.62 -8.51 6.39
C THR A 131 -16.75 -9.18 7.74
N HIS A 132 -17.41 -10.32 7.76
CA HIS A 132 -17.64 -11.12 8.97
C HIS A 132 -17.51 -12.61 8.66
N SER A 133 -16.90 -13.38 9.57
CA SER A 133 -16.73 -14.83 9.45
C SER A 133 -17.07 -15.61 10.71
N GLY A 134 -17.54 -14.94 11.76
CA GLY A 134 -17.92 -15.54 13.04
C GLY A 134 -19.38 -15.99 13.10
N SER A 135 -19.88 -16.21 14.33
CA SER A 135 -21.29 -16.51 14.55
C SER A 135 -22.18 -15.29 14.25
N GLY A 136 -23.46 -15.53 13.98
CA GLY A 136 -24.42 -14.46 13.78
C GLY A 136 -24.56 -13.55 15.01
N TYR A 137 -24.37 -14.04 16.23
CA TYR A 137 -24.32 -13.18 17.42
C TYR A 137 -23.14 -12.22 17.41
N GLN A 138 -21.97 -12.70 16.99
CA GLN A 138 -20.80 -11.84 16.80
C GLN A 138 -21.05 -10.82 15.69
N LEU A 139 -21.74 -11.23 14.61
CA LEU A 139 -22.14 -10.32 13.55
C LEU A 139 -23.03 -9.20 14.10
N LEU A 140 -24.12 -9.55 14.80
CA LEU A 140 -25.03 -8.57 15.41
C LEU A 140 -24.28 -7.63 16.38
N ALA A 141 -23.36 -8.16 17.19
CA ALA A 141 -22.55 -7.34 18.11
C ALA A 141 -21.59 -6.39 17.36
N ASN A 142 -21.02 -6.83 16.23
CA ASN A 142 -20.08 -6.03 15.45
C ASN A 142 -20.74 -4.90 14.65
N LEU A 143 -22.05 -5.00 14.34
CA LEU A 143 -22.75 -3.95 13.60
C LEU A 143 -22.64 -2.58 14.28
N GLY A 144 -22.84 -2.52 15.60
CA GLY A 144 -22.75 -1.27 16.34
C GLY A 144 -21.40 -0.58 16.18
N ARG A 145 -20.33 -1.35 16.32
CA ARG A 145 -18.96 -0.85 16.17
C ARG A 145 -18.64 -0.45 14.74
N SER A 146 -18.99 -1.28 13.77
CA SER A 146 -18.68 -1.05 12.36
C SER A 146 -19.38 0.17 11.78
N PHE A 147 -20.61 0.44 12.21
CA PHE A 147 -21.41 1.58 11.76
C PHE A 147 -21.36 2.78 12.72
N GLY A 148 -20.50 2.74 13.76
CA GLY A 148 -20.30 3.86 14.69
C GLY A 148 -21.56 4.23 15.48
N ILE A 149 -22.37 3.25 15.92
CA ILE A 149 -23.63 3.47 16.59
C ILE A 149 -23.40 3.57 18.10
N ASP A 150 -23.66 4.73 18.67
CA ASP A 150 -23.58 4.95 20.12
C ASP A 150 -24.69 4.20 20.87
N ASP A 151 -24.34 3.68 22.06
CA ASP A 151 -25.26 2.88 22.91
C ASP A 151 -26.03 1.85 22.09
N TYR A 152 -25.30 1.11 21.23
CA TYR A 152 -25.85 0.11 20.34
C TYR A 152 -26.53 -1.02 21.10
N VAL A 153 -27.75 -1.38 20.66
CA VAL A 153 -28.51 -2.51 21.18
C VAL A 153 -29.20 -3.28 20.06
N TRP A 154 -29.41 -4.55 20.29
CA TRP A 154 -30.33 -5.37 19.50
C TRP A 154 -31.16 -6.24 20.41
N TYR A 155 -32.38 -6.53 20.02
CA TYR A 155 -33.27 -7.40 20.76
C TYR A 155 -34.43 -7.89 19.90
N GLN A 156 -34.91 -9.08 20.20
CA GLN A 156 -36.08 -9.58 19.52
C GLN A 156 -37.39 -9.02 20.13
N LEU A 157 -38.27 -8.58 19.26
CA LEU A 157 -39.61 -8.14 19.60
C LEU A 157 -40.53 -9.35 19.86
N PRO A 158 -41.66 -9.17 20.56
CA PRO A 158 -42.59 -10.27 20.84
C PRO A 158 -43.12 -11.00 19.61
N ASP A 159 -43.24 -10.34 18.48
CA ASP A 159 -43.70 -10.90 17.20
C ASP A 159 -42.61 -11.69 16.46
N GLY A 160 -41.36 -11.60 16.92
CA GLY A 160 -40.21 -12.27 16.31
C GLY A 160 -39.32 -11.36 15.48
N ALA A 161 -39.71 -10.11 15.20
CA ALA A 161 -38.83 -9.14 14.54
C ALA A 161 -37.67 -8.73 15.44
N VAL A 162 -36.53 -8.35 14.87
CA VAL A 162 -35.32 -7.96 15.60
C VAL A 162 -35.03 -6.49 15.39
N TYR A 163 -35.02 -5.74 16.47
CA TYR A 163 -34.55 -4.35 16.46
C TYR A 163 -33.04 -4.30 16.46
N VAL A 164 -32.47 -3.41 15.65
CA VAL A 164 -31.04 -3.14 15.57
C VAL A 164 -30.82 -1.63 15.46
N GLY A 165 -30.09 -1.03 16.38
CA GLY A 165 -29.81 0.40 16.34
C GLY A 165 -29.33 0.98 17.67
N SER A 166 -29.27 2.33 17.77
CA SER A 166 -29.00 3.00 19.03
C SER A 166 -30.13 2.78 20.03
N TYR A 167 -29.81 2.66 21.29
CA TYR A 167 -30.81 2.61 22.34
C TYR A 167 -31.67 3.89 22.37
N ALA A 168 -31.07 5.05 22.14
CA ALA A 168 -31.77 6.34 22.12
C ALA A 168 -32.88 6.41 21.07
N ASP A 169 -32.72 5.70 19.96
CA ASP A 169 -33.70 5.61 18.86
C ASP A 169 -34.68 4.46 19.04
N SER A 170 -34.53 3.67 20.11
CA SER A 170 -35.42 2.54 20.39
C SER A 170 -36.77 3.00 20.96
N ARG A 171 -37.79 2.17 20.74
CA ARG A 171 -39.12 2.40 21.32
C ARG A 171 -39.13 2.51 22.85
N PHE A 172 -38.10 2.03 23.54
CA PHE A 172 -38.02 1.99 24.99
C PHE A 172 -37.40 3.24 25.62
N ALA A 173 -36.60 4.00 24.88
CA ALA A 173 -35.89 5.16 25.42
C ALA A 173 -36.83 6.26 25.93
N ASN A 174 -37.97 6.45 25.26
CA ASN A 174 -38.90 7.53 25.52
C ASN A 174 -40.22 7.07 26.17
N THR A 175 -40.30 5.83 26.65
CA THR A 175 -41.50 5.25 27.27
C THR A 175 -41.19 4.66 28.65
N PRO A 176 -40.75 5.48 29.63
CA PRO A 176 -40.48 4.99 30.97
C PRO A 176 -41.78 4.52 31.65
N ILE A 177 -41.62 3.53 32.51
CA ILE A 177 -42.71 2.96 33.33
C ILE A 177 -42.37 3.23 34.80
N ASP A 178 -43.30 3.82 35.52
CA ASP A 178 -43.19 3.98 36.97
C ASP A 178 -44.06 2.93 37.68
N ILE A 179 -43.41 2.14 38.53
CA ILE A 179 -44.04 1.10 39.32
C ILE A 179 -44.04 1.55 40.79
N PRO A 180 -45.20 1.62 41.48
CA PRO A 180 -45.24 1.91 42.90
C PRO A 180 -44.42 0.90 43.71
N ASN A 181 -43.72 1.35 44.74
CA ASN A 181 -42.85 0.50 45.56
C ASN A 181 -43.59 -0.68 46.19
N ASP A 182 -44.88 -0.53 46.48
CA ASP A 182 -45.75 -1.58 47.05
C ASP A 182 -45.95 -2.79 46.13
N PHE A 183 -45.68 -2.65 44.82
CA PHE A 183 -45.72 -3.75 43.86
C PHE A 183 -44.38 -4.52 43.80
N ILE A 184 -43.30 -3.97 44.37
CA ILE A 184 -42.01 -4.62 44.45
C ILE A 184 -42.01 -5.56 45.66
N ARG A 185 -42.09 -6.86 45.41
CA ARG A 185 -42.14 -7.90 46.45
C ARG A 185 -40.79 -8.10 47.14
N ALA A 186 -39.71 -8.00 46.41
CA ALA A 186 -38.36 -8.15 46.93
C ALA A 186 -37.36 -7.32 46.13
N ALA A 187 -36.28 -6.91 46.82
CA ALA A 187 -35.10 -6.28 46.20
C ALA A 187 -33.84 -7.07 46.59
N ALA A 188 -33.05 -7.46 45.64
CA ALA A 188 -31.85 -8.25 45.86
C ALA A 188 -30.62 -7.65 45.14
N ALA A 189 -29.43 -7.87 45.68
CA ALA A 189 -28.14 -7.50 45.11
C ALA A 189 -27.99 -6.02 44.71
N GLY A 190 -28.88 -5.13 45.15
CA GLY A 190 -28.86 -3.70 44.85
C GLY A 190 -29.27 -3.31 43.42
N ASN A 191 -29.46 -4.30 42.52
CA ASN A 191 -29.81 -4.08 41.13
C ASN A 191 -30.88 -5.06 40.58
N THR A 192 -31.68 -5.68 41.44
CA THR A 192 -32.74 -6.60 41.04
C THR A 192 -34.02 -6.31 41.84
N TRP A 193 -35.14 -6.23 41.16
CA TRP A 193 -36.48 -6.19 41.77
C TRP A 193 -37.28 -7.41 41.35
N THR A 194 -38.06 -7.96 42.28
CA THR A 194 -39.00 -9.04 42.01
C THR A 194 -40.44 -8.53 42.21
N LEU A 195 -41.29 -8.76 41.23
CA LEU A 195 -42.69 -8.31 41.20
C LEU A 195 -43.57 -9.35 40.50
N ALA A 196 -44.89 -9.12 40.52
CA ALA A 196 -45.83 -9.88 39.71
C ALA A 196 -45.58 -9.63 38.23
N ILE A 197 -45.91 -10.56 37.33
CA ILE A 197 -45.70 -10.44 35.90
C ILE A 197 -46.37 -9.17 35.37
N VAL A 198 -45.59 -8.33 34.68
CA VAL A 198 -46.10 -7.17 33.92
C VAL A 198 -45.69 -7.37 32.45
N PRO A 199 -46.59 -7.84 31.57
CA PRO A 199 -46.25 -8.22 30.19
C PRO A 199 -45.68 -7.08 29.33
N ALA A 200 -45.90 -5.81 29.72
CA ALA A 200 -45.34 -4.64 29.03
C ALA A 200 -43.84 -4.45 29.29
N ILE A 201 -43.27 -5.07 30.35
CA ILE A 201 -41.88 -4.91 30.70
C ILE A 201 -41.04 -5.94 29.93
N ARG A 202 -40.07 -5.43 29.19
CA ARG A 202 -39.09 -6.20 28.43
C ARG A 202 -37.68 -5.65 28.65
N PRO A 203 -36.62 -6.41 28.33
CA PRO A 203 -35.26 -5.85 28.32
C PRO A 203 -35.20 -4.58 27.46
N GLY A 204 -34.60 -3.53 27.99
CA GLY A 204 -34.57 -2.21 27.38
C GLY A 204 -35.56 -1.20 27.96
N VAL A 205 -36.65 -1.63 28.63
CA VAL A 205 -37.62 -0.71 29.25
C VAL A 205 -36.98 0.00 30.44
N ILE A 206 -37.27 1.29 30.58
CA ILE A 206 -36.90 2.08 31.78
C ILE A 206 -37.99 1.91 32.83
N VAL A 207 -37.63 1.33 33.97
CA VAL A 207 -38.52 1.16 35.12
C VAL A 207 -37.96 1.96 36.28
N ASN A 208 -38.78 2.90 36.84
CA ASN A 208 -38.34 3.78 37.94
C ASN A 208 -36.95 4.39 37.72
N GLY A 209 -36.70 4.88 36.49
CA GLY A 209 -35.40 5.47 36.09
C GLY A 209 -34.24 4.49 35.90
N ARG A 210 -34.51 3.18 35.92
CA ARG A 210 -33.49 2.13 35.68
C ARG A 210 -33.77 1.41 34.36
N ARG A 211 -32.77 1.36 33.46
CA ARG A 211 -32.84 0.57 32.22
C ARG A 211 -32.70 -0.92 32.56
N ILE A 212 -33.75 -1.68 32.35
CA ILE A 212 -33.76 -3.11 32.62
C ILE A 212 -32.93 -3.82 31.52
N THR A 213 -31.88 -4.51 31.91
CA THR A 213 -31.02 -5.25 30.99
C THR A 213 -31.36 -6.74 30.91
N GLN A 214 -31.96 -7.29 31.99
CA GLN A 214 -32.30 -8.71 32.04
C GLN A 214 -33.65 -8.88 32.76
N ILE A 215 -34.44 -9.80 32.27
CA ILE A 215 -35.70 -10.21 32.90
C ILE A 215 -35.70 -11.73 33.04
N ARG A 216 -36.00 -12.18 34.24
CA ARG A 216 -36.33 -13.58 34.52
C ARG A 216 -37.81 -13.67 34.90
N VAL A 217 -38.55 -14.52 34.23
CA VAL A 217 -39.92 -14.89 34.58
C VAL A 217 -39.90 -16.30 35.15
N ASP A 218 -40.47 -16.48 36.30
CA ASP A 218 -40.59 -17.77 36.98
C ASP A 218 -42.06 -17.92 37.42
N ASN A 219 -42.83 -18.69 36.67
CA ASN A 219 -44.25 -18.92 36.82
C ASN A 219 -45.10 -17.62 36.92
N ASP A 220 -45.33 -17.11 38.13
CA ASP A 220 -46.14 -15.93 38.40
C ASP A 220 -45.32 -14.72 38.88
N GLU A 221 -43.99 -14.84 38.90
CA GLU A 221 -43.08 -13.77 39.31
C GLU A 221 -42.18 -13.34 38.18
N MET A 222 -41.81 -12.07 38.21
CA MET A 222 -40.88 -11.46 37.29
C MET A 222 -39.75 -10.76 38.06
N SER A 223 -38.51 -11.12 37.77
CA SER A 223 -37.34 -10.43 38.31
C SER A 223 -36.73 -9.52 37.23
N LEU A 224 -36.60 -8.24 37.57
CA LEU A 224 -36.02 -7.20 36.73
C LEU A 224 -34.63 -6.89 37.22
N THR A 225 -33.65 -7.09 36.38
CA THR A 225 -32.25 -6.76 36.70
C THR A 225 -31.75 -5.66 35.77
N TRP A 226 -31.00 -4.70 36.30
CA TRP A 226 -30.35 -3.65 35.52
C TRP A 226 -28.85 -3.64 35.77
N THR A 227 -28.10 -3.22 34.75
CA THR A 227 -26.69 -2.97 34.84
C THR A 227 -26.47 -1.46 34.95
N PRO A 228 -25.89 -0.95 36.06
CA PRO A 228 -25.53 0.45 36.14
C PRO A 228 -24.59 0.83 34.99
N SER A 229 -25.01 1.82 34.20
CA SER A 229 -24.30 2.28 33.02
C SER A 229 -24.06 3.79 33.09
N ASP A 230 -23.01 4.26 32.40
CA ASP A 230 -22.79 5.69 32.20
C ASP A 230 -23.76 6.27 31.14
N SER A 231 -23.62 7.56 30.83
CA SER A 231 -24.46 8.26 29.85
C SER A 231 -24.28 7.74 28.41
N SER A 232 -23.21 6.99 28.12
CA SER A 232 -22.93 6.36 26.81
C SER A 232 -23.38 4.88 26.75
N GLY A 233 -24.07 4.39 27.77
CA GLY A 233 -24.56 3.01 27.88
C GLY A 233 -23.47 2.00 28.27
N ARG A 234 -22.25 2.44 28.62
CA ARG A 234 -21.18 1.55 29.07
C ARG A 234 -21.41 1.14 30.53
N PRO A 235 -21.22 -0.15 30.85
CA PRO A 235 -21.32 -0.61 32.23
C PRO A 235 -20.35 0.12 33.16
N LEU A 236 -20.85 0.67 34.28
CA LEU A 236 -19.99 1.29 35.29
C LEU A 236 -19.12 0.29 36.07
N GLN A 237 -19.50 -0.95 36.07
CA GLN A 237 -18.75 -2.02 36.71
C GLN A 237 -18.44 -3.15 35.70
N LYS A 238 -17.19 -3.60 35.71
CA LYS A 238 -16.78 -4.76 34.92
C LYS A 238 -17.44 -6.04 35.43
N SER A 239 -17.81 -6.93 34.51
CA SER A 239 -18.35 -8.25 34.88
C SER A 239 -17.32 -9.08 35.68
N PRO A 240 -17.74 -10.08 36.45
CA PRO A 240 -16.81 -10.97 37.12
C PRO A 240 -15.80 -11.63 36.17
N GLU A 241 -16.24 -12.02 34.97
CA GLU A 241 -15.41 -12.63 33.93
C GLU A 241 -14.38 -11.65 33.40
N GLN A 242 -14.77 -10.42 33.11
CA GLN A 242 -13.85 -9.35 32.71
C GLN A 242 -12.81 -9.08 33.79
N ARG A 243 -13.19 -9.06 35.06
CA ARG A 243 -12.26 -8.89 36.18
C ARG A 243 -11.27 -10.05 36.29
N GLN A 244 -11.67 -11.27 35.98
CA GLN A 244 -10.78 -12.43 35.92
C GLN A 244 -9.79 -12.31 34.77
N ILE A 245 -10.25 -11.90 33.57
CA ILE A 245 -9.35 -11.65 32.41
C ILE A 245 -8.35 -10.56 32.75
N ASP A 246 -8.80 -9.43 33.32
CA ASP A 246 -7.92 -8.34 33.74
C ASP A 246 -6.84 -8.79 34.74
N LYS A 247 -7.18 -9.72 35.60
CA LYS A 247 -6.29 -10.23 36.64
C LYS A 247 -5.26 -11.23 36.11
N PHE A 248 -5.68 -12.15 35.26
CA PHE A 248 -4.84 -13.28 34.83
C PHE A 248 -4.18 -13.01 33.47
N TYR A 249 -4.76 -12.18 32.65
CA TYR A 249 -4.32 -11.87 31.28
C TYR A 249 -4.43 -10.36 30.99
N PRO A 250 -3.70 -9.51 31.71
CA PRO A 250 -3.80 -8.05 31.59
C PRO A 250 -3.45 -7.56 30.18
N GLU A 251 -2.59 -8.26 29.46
CA GLU A 251 -2.24 -7.97 28.07
C GLU A 251 -3.44 -8.15 27.11
N LEU A 252 -4.31 -9.14 27.36
CA LEU A 252 -5.53 -9.34 26.58
C LEU A 252 -6.54 -8.20 26.86
N SER A 253 -6.71 -7.86 28.11
CA SER A 253 -7.60 -6.78 28.54
C SER A 253 -7.15 -5.41 27.99
N ALA A 254 -5.85 -5.15 27.98
CA ALA A 254 -5.28 -3.93 27.43
C ALA A 254 -5.24 -3.91 25.88
N GLY A 255 -5.58 -5.01 25.23
CA GLY A 255 -5.55 -5.14 23.77
C GLY A 255 -4.15 -5.11 23.16
N LEU A 256 -3.11 -5.37 23.96
CA LEU A 256 -1.71 -5.30 23.51
C LEU A 256 -1.33 -6.43 22.54
N HIS A 257 -2.12 -7.47 22.45
CA HIS A 257 -1.98 -8.56 21.46
C HIS A 257 -2.48 -8.16 20.06
N LEU A 258 -3.26 -7.06 19.97
CA LEU A 258 -3.80 -6.57 18.70
C LEU A 258 -2.87 -5.49 18.11
N PRO A 259 -2.69 -5.49 16.79
CA PRO A 259 -2.01 -4.37 16.12
C PRO A 259 -2.83 -3.08 16.29
N ARG A 260 -2.15 -1.97 16.48
CA ARG A 260 -2.76 -0.64 16.64
C ARG A 260 -2.18 0.34 15.64
N GLN A 261 -2.95 1.32 15.26
CA GLN A 261 -2.45 2.39 14.41
C GLN A 261 -1.81 3.50 15.27
N ALA A 262 -0.75 4.09 14.74
CA ALA A 262 -0.09 5.24 15.34
C ALA A 262 0.38 6.22 14.26
N ARG A 263 0.51 7.48 14.64
CA ARG A 263 1.05 8.54 13.79
C ARG A 263 2.49 8.82 14.18
N VAL A 264 3.36 8.94 13.17
CA VAL A 264 4.76 9.33 13.36
C VAL A 264 4.83 10.81 13.72
N MET A 265 5.45 11.12 14.85
CA MET A 265 5.63 12.48 15.35
C MET A 265 7.01 13.07 14.98
N GLY A 266 7.91 12.21 14.49
CA GLY A 266 9.27 12.57 14.10
C GLY A 266 10.29 11.52 14.50
N PRO A 267 11.52 11.63 13.99
CA PRO A 267 12.62 10.77 14.43
C PRO A 267 12.95 11.02 15.90
N THR A 268 13.34 9.98 16.61
CA THR A 268 13.73 10.10 18.03
C THR A 268 15.03 10.88 18.20
N ASP A 269 15.96 10.70 17.26
CA ASP A 269 17.25 11.36 17.22
C ASP A 269 17.48 12.01 15.85
N THR A 270 17.64 13.33 15.83
CA THR A 270 17.93 14.11 14.63
C THR A 270 19.42 14.26 14.35
N ALA A 271 20.29 13.85 15.27
CA ALA A 271 21.73 13.86 15.06
C ALA A 271 22.14 12.84 13.99
N ALA A 272 23.22 13.13 13.27
CA ALA A 272 23.79 12.17 12.33
C ALA A 272 24.04 10.83 13.05
N LEU A 273 23.55 9.75 12.47
CA LEU A 273 23.70 8.41 13.01
C LEU A 273 25.18 8.03 12.91
N GLY A 274 25.84 7.93 14.06
CA GLY A 274 27.22 7.41 14.13
C GLY A 274 27.25 5.90 14.28
N ASP A 275 28.43 5.35 14.36
CA ASP A 275 28.67 3.90 14.36
C ASP A 275 28.43 3.23 15.72
N HIS A 276 27.93 3.96 16.71
CA HIS A 276 27.78 3.43 18.07
C HIS A 276 26.42 2.79 18.30
N ALA A 277 26.43 1.54 18.72
CA ALA A 277 25.27 0.90 19.29
C ALA A 277 25.00 1.47 20.69
N ASP A 278 23.77 1.93 20.92
CA ASP A 278 23.30 2.37 22.22
C ASP A 278 22.07 1.53 22.62
N PRO A 279 22.21 0.60 23.58
CA PRO A 279 21.10 -0.26 23.99
C PRO A 279 19.98 0.50 24.72
N PHE A 280 20.25 1.70 25.23
CA PHE A 280 19.26 2.54 25.92
C PHE A 280 18.58 3.54 24.99
N ARG A 281 19.12 3.75 23.79
CA ARG A 281 18.67 4.76 22.85
C ARG A 281 18.75 4.22 21.42
N PRO A 282 17.74 3.45 20.98
CA PRO A 282 17.71 2.95 19.61
C PRO A 282 17.70 4.13 18.62
N ARG A 283 18.66 4.13 17.70
CA ARG A 283 18.85 5.24 16.77
C ARG A 283 17.92 5.17 15.57
N TYR A 284 17.64 3.98 15.09
CA TYR A 284 16.66 3.77 14.02
C TYR A 284 15.27 3.60 14.64
N ALA A 285 14.74 4.70 15.15
CA ALA A 285 13.51 4.76 15.90
C ALA A 285 12.78 6.10 15.68
N VAL A 286 11.48 6.11 15.90
CA VAL A 286 10.62 7.29 15.82
C VAL A 286 9.75 7.43 17.08
N ASN A 287 9.26 8.64 17.31
CA ASN A 287 8.27 8.91 18.34
C ASN A 287 6.88 8.77 17.73
N LEU A 288 5.94 8.14 18.46
CA LEU A 288 4.62 7.79 17.98
C LEU A 288 3.51 8.29 18.91
N GLN A 289 2.41 8.75 18.30
CA GLN A 289 1.11 8.97 18.95
C GLN A 289 0.15 7.86 18.51
N LEU A 290 -0.36 7.07 19.46
CA LEU A 290 -1.40 6.09 19.16
C LEU A 290 -2.67 6.77 18.66
N LEU A 291 -3.36 6.11 17.73
CA LEU A 291 -4.63 6.57 17.17
C LEU A 291 -5.79 5.72 17.70
N ASP A 292 -6.93 6.32 17.80
CA ASP A 292 -8.21 5.65 18.04
C ASP A 292 -8.79 5.07 16.73
N GLU A 293 -10.00 4.51 16.80
CA GLU A 293 -10.69 3.90 15.66
C GLU A 293 -11.08 4.92 14.58
N ASN A 294 -11.13 6.21 14.92
CA ASN A 294 -11.47 7.31 14.01
C ASN A 294 -10.22 8.01 13.43
N GLY A 295 -9.02 7.52 13.76
CA GLY A 295 -7.76 8.14 13.34
C GLY A 295 -7.36 9.39 14.13
N ALA A 296 -8.08 9.71 15.21
CA ALA A 296 -7.73 10.77 16.13
C ALA A 296 -6.72 10.27 17.19
N PRO A 297 -5.97 11.16 17.85
CA PRO A 297 -5.10 10.77 18.95
C PRO A 297 -5.89 10.03 20.04
N ALA A 298 -5.45 8.82 20.40
CA ALA A 298 -6.11 8.02 21.42
C ALA A 298 -6.08 8.74 22.78
N ALA A 299 -7.22 8.86 23.43
CA ALA A 299 -7.35 9.53 24.72
C ALA A 299 -6.54 8.81 25.81
N ASN A 300 -5.96 9.58 26.74
CA ASN A 300 -5.18 9.09 27.88
C ASN A 300 -4.01 8.17 27.50
N THR A 301 -3.44 8.34 26.29
CA THR A 301 -2.24 7.62 25.88
C THR A 301 -1.05 8.58 25.77
N PRO A 302 0.11 8.23 26.32
CA PRO A 302 1.30 9.03 26.16
C PRO A 302 1.88 8.92 24.76
N ILE A 303 2.79 9.82 24.39
CA ILE A 303 3.65 9.65 23.24
C ILE A 303 4.62 8.51 23.53
N TYR A 304 4.70 7.54 22.64
CA TYR A 304 5.67 6.46 22.68
C TYR A 304 6.98 6.94 22.07
N ASN A 305 8.00 7.09 22.89
CA ASN A 305 9.33 7.55 22.46
C ASN A 305 10.20 6.36 22.05
N ALA A 306 11.08 6.59 21.07
CA ALA A 306 12.12 5.65 20.64
C ALA A 306 11.59 4.27 20.24
N VAL A 307 10.49 4.23 19.50
CA VAL A 307 9.92 2.98 18.97
C VAL A 307 10.73 2.52 17.76
N PRO A 308 11.32 1.32 17.78
CA PRO A 308 12.14 0.82 16.69
C PRO A 308 11.36 0.66 15.40
N LEU A 309 11.97 1.06 14.28
CA LEU A 309 11.47 0.83 12.92
C LEU A 309 11.83 -0.57 12.44
N PRO A 310 10.98 -1.19 11.61
CA PRO A 310 11.29 -2.46 11.00
C PRO A 310 12.44 -2.31 9.99
N VAL A 311 13.33 -3.26 9.99
CA VAL A 311 14.44 -3.36 9.03
C VAL A 311 14.32 -4.68 8.32
N PRO A 312 14.03 -4.71 7.01
CA PRO A 312 13.90 -5.95 6.24
C PRO A 312 15.17 -6.82 6.31
N MET A 313 16.33 -6.18 6.35
CA MET A 313 17.62 -6.83 6.51
C MET A 313 18.55 -5.86 7.24
N ALA A 314 19.13 -6.29 8.34
CA ALA A 314 20.09 -5.49 9.12
C ALA A 314 21.30 -6.34 9.50
N THR A 315 22.48 -5.74 9.37
CA THR A 315 23.76 -6.25 9.88
C THR A 315 24.50 -5.12 10.59
N ALA A 316 25.68 -5.39 11.14
CA ALA A 316 26.48 -4.38 11.81
C ALA A 316 26.85 -3.19 10.87
N GLU A 317 27.07 -3.46 9.58
CA GLU A 317 27.50 -2.46 8.59
C GLU A 317 26.57 -2.34 7.37
N GLY A 318 25.45 -3.07 7.35
CA GLY A 318 24.55 -3.12 6.20
C GLY A 318 23.10 -3.24 6.55
N GLY A 319 22.23 -2.84 5.64
CA GLY A 319 20.79 -2.94 5.81
C GLY A 319 20.02 -2.08 4.83
N MET A 320 18.70 -2.14 4.94
CA MET A 320 17.77 -1.29 4.19
C MET A 320 17.01 -0.42 5.18
N TYR A 321 17.36 0.85 5.26
CA TYR A 321 16.83 1.80 6.24
C TYR A 321 16.02 2.88 5.54
N GLN A 322 14.78 3.12 6.00
CA GLN A 322 13.89 4.16 5.49
C GLN A 322 13.13 4.78 6.65
N TYR A 323 13.33 6.07 6.89
CA TYR A 323 12.52 6.80 7.86
C TYR A 323 11.19 7.20 7.23
N PRO A 324 10.05 6.84 7.84
CA PRO A 324 8.76 7.37 7.43
C PRO A 324 8.73 8.88 7.70
N PRO A 325 8.13 9.69 6.80
CA PRO A 325 7.93 11.10 7.06
C PRO A 325 7.06 11.33 8.30
N GLU A 326 7.26 12.47 8.94
CA GLU A 326 6.37 12.95 10.01
C GLU A 326 4.92 13.02 9.49
N GLY A 327 3.95 12.61 10.32
CA GLY A 327 2.55 12.49 9.95
C GLY A 327 2.16 11.15 9.31
N SER A 328 3.12 10.30 8.92
CA SER A 328 2.81 8.97 8.38
C SER A 328 2.10 8.10 9.40
N THR A 329 1.16 7.28 8.92
CA THR A 329 0.50 6.25 9.74
C THR A 329 1.29 4.96 9.70
N VAL A 330 1.49 4.35 10.86
CA VAL A 330 2.20 3.08 11.04
C VAL A 330 1.36 2.10 11.84
N GLU A 331 1.60 0.82 11.64
CA GLU A 331 1.08 -0.24 12.49
C GLU A 331 2.11 -0.57 13.57
N ILE A 332 1.68 -0.52 14.83
CA ILE A 332 2.49 -0.85 16.00
C ILE A 332 2.01 -2.15 16.63
N GLY A 333 2.95 -2.98 17.05
CA GLY A 333 2.75 -4.14 17.90
C GLY A 333 3.54 -4.03 19.19
N PHE A 334 3.27 -4.95 20.13
CA PHE A 334 3.95 -5.03 21.41
C PHE A 334 4.57 -6.41 21.56
N ALA A 335 5.88 -6.48 21.62
CA ALA A 335 6.58 -7.75 21.79
C ALA A 335 6.19 -8.39 23.12
N ASP A 336 5.86 -9.68 23.08
CA ASP A 336 5.41 -10.47 24.23
C ASP A 336 4.17 -9.90 24.94
N GLY A 337 3.34 -9.08 24.25
CA GLY A 337 2.21 -8.36 24.86
C GLY A 337 2.62 -7.31 25.89
N ARG A 338 3.87 -6.88 25.91
CA ARG A 338 4.42 -5.99 26.92
C ARG A 338 4.36 -4.52 26.47
N PRO A 339 3.77 -3.61 27.26
CA PRO A 339 3.62 -2.18 26.90
C PRO A 339 4.96 -1.43 26.80
N ASP A 340 6.01 -1.95 27.45
CA ASP A 340 7.36 -1.39 27.43
C ASP A 340 8.22 -1.88 26.26
N LYS A 341 7.67 -2.71 25.38
CA LYS A 341 8.34 -3.24 24.19
C LYS A 341 7.55 -2.95 22.90
N PRO A 342 7.24 -1.69 22.61
CA PRO A 342 6.59 -1.35 21.34
C PRO A 342 7.55 -1.54 20.17
N LEU A 343 7.03 -1.94 19.01
CA LEU A 343 7.76 -2.02 17.76
C LEU A 343 6.83 -1.67 16.59
N ILE A 344 7.36 -1.01 15.59
CA ILE A 344 6.63 -0.76 14.35
C ILE A 344 6.70 -2.02 13.50
N ARG A 345 5.55 -2.44 12.97
CA ARG A 345 5.45 -3.61 12.07
C ARG A 345 5.56 -3.20 10.61
N GLN A 346 4.88 -2.11 10.24
CA GLN A 346 4.86 -1.59 8.87
C GLN A 346 4.32 -0.15 8.82
N THR A 347 4.58 0.54 7.72
CA THR A 347 3.93 1.81 7.37
C THR A 347 2.64 1.52 6.59
N LEU A 348 1.58 2.24 6.89
CA LEU A 348 0.29 2.11 6.23
C LEU A 348 0.05 3.30 5.30
N GLN A 349 -0.46 3.02 4.10
CA GLN A 349 -1.02 4.05 3.23
C GLN A 349 -2.45 4.33 3.69
N HIS A 350 -2.67 5.45 4.37
CA HIS A 350 -3.98 5.84 4.88
C HIS A 350 -4.26 7.29 4.50
N ASP A 351 -5.44 7.57 3.97
CA ASP A 351 -5.94 8.90 3.58
C ASP A 351 -5.01 9.71 2.64
N MET A 352 -4.17 9.03 1.87
CA MET A 352 -3.25 9.65 0.92
C MET A 352 -3.51 9.16 -0.50
N ALA A 353 -3.29 10.04 -1.48
CA ALA A 353 -3.33 9.64 -2.88
C ALA A 353 -2.24 8.60 -3.18
N LEU A 354 -2.62 7.54 -3.88
CA LEU A 354 -1.68 6.54 -4.35
C LEU A 354 -0.80 7.16 -5.45
N PRO A 355 0.53 6.96 -5.45
CA PRO A 355 1.37 7.24 -6.61
C PRO A 355 0.85 6.51 -7.86
N ASP A 356 1.18 7.02 -9.05
CA ASP A 356 0.85 6.33 -10.31
C ASP A 356 1.62 5.00 -10.39
N ILE A 357 0.99 3.94 -9.95
CA ILE A 357 1.50 2.56 -10.00
C ILE A 357 0.40 1.61 -10.49
N LYS A 358 0.76 0.71 -11.39
CA LYS A 358 -0.14 -0.32 -11.92
C LYS A 358 0.11 -1.66 -11.23
N PRO A 359 -0.91 -2.54 -11.17
CA PRO A 359 -0.70 -3.92 -10.72
C PRO A 359 0.42 -4.60 -11.50
N GLY A 360 1.35 -5.25 -10.78
CA GLY A 360 2.52 -5.92 -11.37
C GLY A 360 3.75 -5.03 -11.55
N GLU A 361 3.67 -3.73 -11.30
CA GLU A 361 4.82 -2.83 -11.26
C GLU A 361 5.48 -2.82 -9.87
N GLN A 362 6.75 -2.48 -9.84
CA GLN A 362 7.48 -2.15 -8.62
C GLN A 362 7.87 -0.68 -8.66
N LEU A 363 7.56 0.05 -7.61
CA LEU A 363 7.87 1.48 -7.53
C LEU A 363 8.54 1.80 -6.19
N GLN A 364 9.71 2.39 -6.25
CA GLN A 364 10.34 3.07 -5.13
C GLN A 364 10.37 4.56 -5.45
N GLN A 365 9.53 5.33 -4.78
CA GLN A 365 9.37 6.76 -5.05
C GLN A 365 9.56 7.56 -3.77
N GLN A 366 10.42 8.56 -3.81
CA GLN A 366 10.57 9.51 -2.72
C GLN A 366 9.57 10.67 -2.85
N ARG A 367 9.36 11.15 -4.08
CA ARG A 367 8.35 12.13 -4.50
C ARG A 367 8.15 12.05 -6.01
N ALA A 368 7.14 12.73 -6.54
CA ALA A 368 6.94 12.81 -8.00
C ALA A 368 8.22 13.31 -8.69
N GLY A 369 8.63 12.62 -9.78
CA GLY A 369 9.87 12.90 -10.51
C GLY A 369 11.16 12.42 -9.84
N VAL A 370 11.08 11.70 -8.71
CA VAL A 370 12.24 11.06 -8.07
C VAL A 370 11.89 9.62 -7.71
N SER A 371 12.18 8.71 -8.61
CA SER A 371 11.74 7.32 -8.51
C SER A 371 12.68 6.32 -9.18
N GLN A 372 12.53 5.08 -8.78
CA GLN A 372 13.00 3.89 -9.47
C GLN A 372 11.81 2.96 -9.69
N ARG A 373 11.57 2.58 -10.94
CA ARG A 373 10.40 1.77 -11.34
C ARG A 373 10.84 0.57 -12.16
N VAL A 374 10.15 -0.54 -11.94
CA VAL A 374 10.15 -1.68 -12.86
C VAL A 374 8.72 -1.80 -13.40
N THR A 375 8.57 -1.65 -14.70
CA THR A 375 7.28 -1.70 -15.38
C THR A 375 6.81 -3.14 -15.61
N THR A 376 5.56 -3.34 -16.01
CA THR A 376 4.98 -4.68 -16.24
C THR A 376 5.66 -5.46 -17.36
N ASP A 377 6.32 -4.78 -18.32
CA ASP A 377 7.14 -5.39 -19.38
C ASP A 377 8.59 -5.70 -18.96
N GLY A 378 8.95 -5.39 -17.70
CA GLY A 378 10.28 -5.61 -17.14
C GLY A 378 11.29 -4.49 -17.38
N SER A 379 10.85 -3.35 -17.93
CA SER A 379 11.73 -2.20 -18.13
C SER A 379 12.10 -1.52 -16.81
N TRP A 380 13.38 -1.16 -16.65
CA TRP A 380 13.90 -0.40 -15.52
C TRP A 380 13.98 1.08 -15.85
N GLN A 381 13.37 1.91 -15.03
CA GLN A 381 13.36 3.37 -15.15
C GLN A 381 13.91 4.00 -13.87
N ARG A 382 14.85 4.93 -14.01
CA ARG A 382 15.35 5.76 -12.90
C ARG A 382 15.22 7.22 -13.30
N GLU A 383 14.56 7.99 -12.48
CA GLU A 383 14.27 9.40 -12.70
C GLU A 383 14.66 10.22 -11.49
N THR A 384 15.31 11.35 -11.71
CA THR A 384 15.56 12.36 -10.68
C THR A 384 15.80 13.72 -11.33
N ASP A 385 15.34 14.77 -10.69
CA ASP A 385 15.62 16.16 -11.03
C ASP A 385 16.93 16.68 -10.39
N GLN A 386 17.67 15.80 -9.70
CA GLN A 386 18.91 16.07 -9.02
C GLN A 386 20.05 15.23 -9.58
N ALA A 387 21.14 15.10 -8.87
CA ALA A 387 22.33 14.37 -9.30
C ALA A 387 22.21 12.86 -9.08
N ILE A 388 22.68 12.08 -10.05
CA ILE A 388 23.00 10.66 -9.88
C ILE A 388 24.51 10.55 -9.71
N ARG A 389 24.99 9.99 -8.58
CA ARG A 389 26.40 9.72 -8.32
C ARG A 389 26.61 8.23 -8.18
N GLU A 390 27.51 7.69 -9.00
CA GLU A 390 27.88 6.29 -8.98
C GLU A 390 29.38 6.17 -8.72
N THR A 391 29.77 5.34 -7.76
CA THR A 391 31.17 5.03 -7.45
C THR A 391 31.31 3.52 -7.37
N SER A 392 32.20 2.96 -8.16
CA SER A 392 32.45 1.52 -8.22
C SER A 392 33.90 1.21 -8.57
N ALA A 393 34.38 0.05 -8.19
CA ALA A 393 35.66 -0.45 -8.62
C ALA A 393 35.65 -0.86 -10.12
N SER A 394 34.52 -1.34 -10.62
CA SER A 394 34.31 -1.73 -12.01
C SER A 394 32.87 -1.42 -12.42
N ARG A 395 32.72 -0.95 -13.65
CA ARG A 395 31.42 -0.76 -14.30
C ARG A 395 31.41 -1.45 -15.65
N VAL A 396 30.48 -2.38 -15.86
CA VAL A 396 30.30 -3.08 -17.14
C VAL A 396 28.88 -2.75 -17.63
N VAL A 397 28.77 -2.30 -18.87
CA VAL A 397 27.49 -2.05 -19.56
C VAL A 397 27.48 -2.92 -20.81
N ILE A 398 26.44 -3.73 -20.94
CA ILE A 398 26.18 -4.57 -22.11
C ILE A 398 24.75 -4.29 -22.55
N SER A 399 24.59 -3.79 -23.76
CA SER A 399 23.28 -3.47 -24.32
C SER A 399 23.35 -3.60 -25.85
N ASP A 400 22.22 -3.90 -26.47
CA ASP A 400 22.09 -3.90 -27.94
C ASP A 400 22.13 -2.46 -28.49
N GLN A 401 21.60 -1.51 -27.72
CA GLN A 401 21.56 -0.10 -28.08
C GLN A 401 21.81 0.78 -26.85
N GLU A 402 22.64 1.77 -26.99
CA GLU A 402 22.92 2.78 -25.96
C GLU A 402 22.75 4.18 -26.54
N ASN A 403 21.88 5.01 -25.90
CA ASN A 403 21.62 6.39 -26.29
C ASN A 403 22.02 7.33 -25.14
N HIS A 404 22.87 8.31 -25.42
CA HIS A 404 23.25 9.35 -24.47
C HIS A 404 22.88 10.74 -25.01
N THR A 405 22.07 11.48 -24.27
CA THR A 405 21.76 12.89 -24.54
C THR A 405 22.18 13.73 -23.35
N THR A 406 23.12 14.63 -23.52
CA THR A 406 23.64 15.50 -22.45
C THR A 406 23.88 16.91 -22.98
N THR A 407 23.74 17.91 -22.13
CA THR A 407 24.15 19.28 -22.44
C THR A 407 25.66 19.44 -22.44
N SER A 408 26.34 18.74 -21.52
CA SER A 408 27.79 18.75 -21.38
C SER A 408 28.29 17.40 -20.92
N ARG A 409 29.40 16.94 -21.46
CA ARG A 409 30.06 15.68 -21.06
C ARG A 409 31.55 15.92 -20.84
N SER A 410 32.05 15.49 -19.69
CA SER A 410 33.47 15.43 -19.38
C SER A 410 33.85 14.01 -19.06
N VAL A 411 34.94 13.53 -19.66
CA VAL A 411 35.51 12.19 -19.40
C VAL A 411 36.97 12.34 -19.06
N THR A 412 37.39 11.83 -17.91
CA THR A 412 38.80 11.78 -17.49
C THR A 412 39.21 10.34 -17.32
N VAL A 413 40.13 9.87 -18.14
CA VAL A 413 40.71 8.52 -18.07
C VAL A 413 42.17 8.64 -17.64
N LYS A 414 42.54 8.05 -16.51
CA LYS A 414 43.89 8.19 -15.92
C LYS A 414 44.93 7.29 -16.57
N ALA A 415 44.53 6.27 -17.30
CA ALA A 415 45.42 5.32 -17.93
C ALA A 415 45.08 5.18 -19.43
N ASN A 416 44.36 4.17 -19.84
CA ASN A 416 44.09 3.87 -21.23
C ASN A 416 42.60 4.01 -21.56
N ASP A 417 42.30 4.71 -22.66
CA ASP A 417 40.99 4.73 -23.29
C ASP A 417 41.06 3.98 -24.62
N LYS A 418 40.25 2.93 -24.79
CA LYS A 418 40.19 2.14 -26.02
C LYS A 418 38.78 2.10 -26.55
N THR A 419 38.57 2.60 -27.76
CA THR A 419 37.28 2.53 -28.46
C THR A 419 37.41 1.66 -29.69
N THR A 420 36.59 0.62 -29.83
CA THR A 420 36.54 -0.24 -31.04
C THR A 420 35.14 -0.14 -31.63
N VAL A 421 35.04 0.24 -32.90
CA VAL A 421 33.77 0.35 -33.65
C VAL A 421 33.91 -0.51 -34.89
N LEU A 422 33.12 -1.57 -35.03
CA LEU A 422 33.17 -2.44 -36.22
C LEU A 422 32.44 -1.84 -37.43
N GLY A 423 31.54 -0.94 -37.20
CA GLY A 423 30.78 -0.19 -38.22
C GLY A 423 31.34 1.23 -38.41
N THR A 424 30.48 2.18 -38.57
CA THR A 424 30.82 3.59 -38.82
C THR A 424 30.89 4.38 -37.52
N ARG A 425 31.96 5.12 -37.31
CA ARG A 425 32.05 6.16 -36.28
C ARG A 425 31.92 7.53 -36.93
N THR A 426 30.85 8.28 -36.55
CA THR A 426 30.65 9.65 -37.00
C THR A 426 30.94 10.62 -35.85
N VAL A 427 31.73 11.64 -36.10
CA VAL A 427 32.01 12.73 -35.15
C VAL A 427 31.61 14.04 -35.80
N MET A 428 30.62 14.74 -35.21
CA MET A 428 30.22 16.08 -35.62
C MET A 428 30.45 17.02 -34.45
N ALA A 429 31.24 18.04 -34.65
CA ALA A 429 31.57 19.01 -33.61
C ALA A 429 31.79 20.39 -34.21
N GLY A 430 31.49 21.46 -33.50
CA GLY A 430 31.87 22.81 -33.87
C GLY A 430 33.37 23.02 -33.87
N ARG A 431 34.12 22.29 -33.03
CA ARG A 431 35.59 22.30 -32.99
C ARG A 431 36.08 20.94 -32.48
N ILE A 432 37.12 20.42 -33.14
CA ILE A 432 37.86 19.27 -32.68
C ILE A 432 39.28 19.72 -32.36
N GLN A 433 39.81 19.36 -31.19
CA GLN A 433 41.18 19.59 -30.78
C GLN A 433 41.78 18.26 -30.29
N GLN A 434 42.88 17.86 -30.87
CA GLN A 434 43.61 16.66 -30.49
C GLN A 434 45.05 17.05 -30.12
N LEU A 435 45.45 16.68 -28.91
CA LEU A 435 46.78 16.92 -28.38
C LEU A 435 47.35 15.59 -27.88
N ALA A 436 48.57 15.27 -28.19
CA ALA A 436 49.27 14.10 -27.68
C ALA A 436 50.71 14.51 -27.32
N GLU A 437 51.23 13.97 -26.23
CA GLU A 437 52.66 14.09 -25.89
C GLU A 437 53.53 13.15 -26.74
N GLY A 438 52.94 12.03 -27.16
CA GLY A 438 53.57 11.06 -28.06
C GLY A 438 53.02 11.14 -29.49
N ASP A 439 53.08 10.04 -30.21
CA ASP A 439 52.66 9.97 -31.61
C ASP A 439 51.15 10.01 -31.81
N ILE A 440 50.67 10.68 -32.84
CA ILE A 440 49.35 10.54 -33.40
C ILE A 440 49.46 9.74 -34.70
N THR A 441 48.90 8.54 -34.72
CA THR A 441 48.88 7.66 -35.89
C THR A 441 47.47 7.59 -36.47
N THR A 442 47.31 7.90 -37.75
CA THR A 442 46.08 7.75 -38.52
C THR A 442 46.35 6.82 -39.69
N GLY A 443 45.57 5.76 -39.82
CA GLY A 443 45.70 4.80 -40.92
C GLY A 443 44.30 4.41 -41.46
N THR A 444 44.24 4.19 -42.77
CA THR A 444 43.09 3.64 -43.47
C THR A 444 43.55 2.67 -44.55
N SER A 445 42.78 1.63 -44.80
CA SER A 445 43.00 0.71 -45.93
C SER A 445 42.38 1.19 -47.25
N ALA A 446 41.65 2.28 -47.20
CA ALA A 446 41.00 2.91 -48.35
C ALA A 446 41.45 4.38 -48.47
N ASN A 447 40.59 5.29 -48.75
CA ASN A 447 40.91 6.70 -48.97
C ASN A 447 40.83 7.53 -47.69
N LEU A 448 41.75 8.43 -47.47
CA LEU A 448 41.62 9.54 -46.53
C LEU A 448 41.21 10.79 -47.32
N LEU A 449 40.02 11.27 -47.12
CA LEU A 449 39.46 12.45 -47.78
C LEU A 449 39.37 13.62 -46.79
N GLU A 450 40.08 14.68 -47.06
CA GLU A 450 40.03 15.91 -46.26
C GLU A 450 39.50 17.05 -47.13
N LYS A 451 38.44 17.75 -46.61
CA LYS A 451 37.90 18.96 -47.22
C LYS A 451 38.02 20.11 -46.22
N ILE A 452 38.83 21.10 -46.57
CA ILE A 452 39.15 22.22 -45.67
C ILE A 452 38.72 23.52 -46.39
N GLY A 453 37.80 24.29 -45.76
CA GLY A 453 37.32 25.56 -46.30
C GLY A 453 38.29 26.73 -46.10
N GLY A 454 39.31 26.54 -45.26
CA GLY A 454 40.31 27.58 -44.99
C GLY A 454 41.71 27.08 -45.26
N ILE A 455 42.61 27.18 -44.30
CA ILE A 455 44.04 26.91 -44.46
C ILE A 455 44.36 25.55 -43.80
N ARG A 456 45.02 24.65 -44.53
CA ARG A 456 45.76 23.54 -43.97
C ARG A 456 47.21 23.96 -43.72
N LYS A 457 47.63 23.97 -42.43
CA LYS A 457 49.00 24.31 -42.05
C LYS A 457 49.62 23.10 -41.35
N SER A 458 50.73 22.62 -41.88
CA SER A 458 51.55 21.59 -41.26
C SER A 458 52.94 22.17 -40.97
N VAL A 459 53.43 22.05 -39.74
CA VAL A 459 54.70 22.55 -39.29
C VAL A 459 55.44 21.41 -38.60
N THR A 460 56.64 21.07 -39.07
CA THR A 460 57.49 20.05 -38.45
C THR A 460 58.91 20.64 -38.24
N THR A 461 59.57 20.21 -37.18
CA THR A 461 60.92 20.71 -36.82
C THR A 461 62.01 19.95 -37.51
N ILE A 462 61.76 18.71 -37.94
CA ILE A 462 62.82 17.86 -38.54
C ILE A 462 62.55 17.67 -40.03
N LYS A 463 61.52 16.97 -40.42
CA LYS A 463 61.15 16.75 -41.83
C LYS A 463 59.66 16.40 -41.98
N GLN A 464 59.13 16.71 -43.15
CA GLN A 464 57.86 16.23 -43.64
C GLN A 464 58.09 15.30 -44.82
N GLN A 465 57.49 14.14 -44.85
CA GLN A 465 57.55 13.18 -45.95
C GLN A 465 56.13 12.97 -46.51
N LEU A 466 56.00 13.12 -47.83
CA LEU A 466 54.87 12.75 -48.63
C LEU A 466 55.34 11.66 -49.60
N ILE A 467 54.94 10.44 -49.38
CA ILE A 467 55.36 9.28 -50.15
C ILE A 467 54.13 8.66 -50.80
N ALA A 468 54.12 8.68 -52.14
CA ALA A 468 53.08 8.06 -52.95
C ALA A 468 53.67 7.61 -54.26
N PRO A 469 53.15 6.58 -54.95
CA PRO A 469 53.57 6.22 -56.32
C PRO A 469 53.41 7.40 -57.28
N GLN A 470 52.32 8.17 -57.10
CA GLN A 470 52.06 9.41 -57.87
C GLN A 470 51.65 10.52 -56.94
N SER A 471 52.00 11.75 -57.24
CA SER A 471 51.68 12.92 -56.42
C SER A 471 51.14 14.05 -57.29
N TRP A 472 50.00 14.60 -56.87
CA TRP A 472 49.44 15.83 -57.41
C TRP A 472 49.59 16.92 -56.37
N VAL A 473 50.19 18.03 -56.72
CA VAL A 473 50.32 19.21 -55.85
C VAL A 473 49.96 20.43 -56.66
N GLY A 474 48.85 21.10 -56.35
CA GLY A 474 48.44 22.26 -57.12
C GLY A 474 46.91 22.56 -56.97
N SER A 475 46.33 23.11 -58.02
CA SER A 475 44.91 23.29 -58.18
C SER A 475 44.27 22.12 -58.93
N ALA A 476 42.93 22.15 -59.13
CA ALA A 476 42.26 21.10 -59.92
C ALA A 476 42.79 20.95 -61.34
N ASP A 477 43.31 22.00 -61.94
CA ASP A 477 43.70 22.06 -63.34
C ASP A 477 45.26 22.18 -63.55
N LEU A 478 46.01 22.42 -62.48
CA LEU A 478 47.45 22.66 -62.54
C LEU A 478 48.21 21.85 -61.49
N ASN A 479 49.07 21.00 -61.93
CA ASN A 479 50.02 20.29 -61.08
C ASN A 479 51.40 21.02 -61.10
N VAL A 480 51.82 21.54 -59.94
CA VAL A 480 53.08 22.27 -59.79
C VAL A 480 54.29 21.36 -60.11
N LEU A 481 54.21 20.07 -59.81
CA LEU A 481 55.27 19.09 -60.15
C LEU A 481 55.34 18.93 -61.66
N GLN A 482 54.22 18.92 -62.38
CA GLN A 482 54.21 18.91 -63.84
C GLN A 482 54.85 20.18 -64.42
N CYS A 483 54.61 21.32 -63.83
CA CYS A 483 55.21 22.61 -64.23
C CYS A 483 56.75 22.52 -64.14
N LEU A 484 57.33 21.82 -63.18
CA LEU A 484 58.77 21.58 -63.12
C LEU A 484 59.23 20.71 -64.27
N MET A 485 58.45 19.68 -64.66
CA MET A 485 58.79 18.85 -65.82
C MET A 485 58.74 19.60 -67.13
N ASP A 486 57.68 20.45 -67.29
CA ASP A 486 57.58 21.30 -68.46
C ASP A 486 58.69 22.35 -68.53
N THR A 487 59.17 22.84 -67.39
CA THR A 487 60.34 23.73 -67.31
C THR A 487 61.62 23.00 -67.79
N LEU A 488 61.81 21.72 -67.42
CA LEU A 488 62.94 20.92 -67.90
C LEU A 488 62.87 20.73 -69.43
N ASP A 489 61.67 20.57 -70.00
CA ASP A 489 61.49 20.50 -71.47
C ASP A 489 61.94 21.78 -72.15
N VAL A 490 61.47 22.92 -71.57
CA VAL A 490 61.91 24.24 -72.13
C VAL A 490 63.43 24.40 -72.04
N LEU A 491 64.05 23.96 -70.92
CA LEU A 491 65.51 24.00 -70.77
C LEU A 491 66.21 23.07 -71.75
N GLN A 492 65.70 21.88 -72.00
CA GLN A 492 66.19 20.94 -72.96
C GLN A 492 66.13 21.51 -74.39
N GLN A 493 64.99 22.08 -74.78
CA GLN A 493 64.81 22.72 -76.05
C GLN A 493 65.72 23.93 -76.23
N LEU A 494 65.84 24.78 -75.18
CA LEU A 494 66.76 25.91 -75.22
C LEU A 494 68.19 25.48 -75.40
N ALA A 495 68.65 24.43 -74.71
CA ALA A 495 69.94 23.90 -74.83
C ALA A 495 70.22 23.37 -76.27
N SER A 496 69.23 22.64 -76.85
CA SER A 496 69.35 22.15 -78.23
C SER A 496 69.47 23.32 -79.21
N GLN A 497 68.55 24.28 -79.14
CA GLN A 497 68.58 25.47 -80.02
C GLN A 497 69.86 26.28 -79.86
N THR A 498 70.40 26.38 -78.64
CA THR A 498 71.60 27.14 -78.36
C THR A 498 72.85 26.37 -78.88
N ALA A 499 72.88 25.04 -78.77
CA ALA A 499 73.94 24.20 -79.26
C ALA A 499 74.01 24.18 -80.82
N GLU A 500 72.86 24.24 -81.48
CA GLU A 500 72.70 24.17 -82.94
C GLU A 500 72.77 25.52 -83.65
N HIS A 501 72.73 26.65 -82.94
CA HIS A 501 72.77 27.96 -83.59
C HIS A 501 74.15 28.15 -84.26
N VAL A 502 74.12 28.79 -85.38
CA VAL A 502 75.32 29.09 -86.13
C VAL A 502 75.60 30.58 -86.26
N HIS A 503 76.82 31.01 -86.24
CA HIS A 503 77.20 32.39 -86.40
C HIS A 503 77.22 32.79 -87.91
N PRO A 504 76.48 33.82 -88.30
CA PRO A 504 76.33 34.21 -89.71
C PRO A 504 77.69 34.51 -90.45
N SER A 505 78.67 34.84 -89.68
CA SER A 505 79.99 35.19 -90.23
C SER A 505 80.89 34.03 -90.67
N ASN A 506 80.71 32.82 -90.04
CA ASN A 506 81.57 31.67 -90.30
C ASN A 506 80.83 30.31 -90.40
N GLY A 507 79.47 30.31 -90.24
CA GLY A 507 78.64 29.10 -90.29
C GLY A 507 78.89 28.08 -89.20
N SER A 508 79.70 28.41 -88.20
CA SER A 508 80.14 27.46 -87.18
C SER A 508 79.18 27.51 -85.92
N PRO A 509 78.93 26.39 -85.33
CA PRO A 509 78.27 26.34 -84.03
C PRO A 509 79.11 26.95 -82.91
N PRO A 510 78.58 27.29 -81.74
CA PRO A 510 79.41 27.76 -80.62
C PRO A 510 80.48 26.74 -80.24
N SER A 511 81.63 27.19 -79.83
CA SER A 511 82.79 26.31 -79.47
C SER A 511 82.49 25.31 -78.33
N ASN A 512 81.44 25.59 -77.57
CA ASN A 512 80.95 24.75 -76.45
C ASN A 512 79.61 24.06 -76.76
N SER A 513 79.18 23.95 -78.02
CA SER A 513 77.94 23.33 -78.45
C SER A 513 77.71 21.95 -77.86
N ALA A 514 78.76 21.11 -77.83
CA ALA A 514 78.71 19.77 -77.23
C ALA A 514 78.39 19.81 -75.73
N ALA A 515 78.92 20.81 -75.00
CA ALA A 515 78.64 20.96 -73.58
C ALA A 515 77.20 21.47 -73.33
N ILE A 516 76.71 22.36 -74.18
CA ILE A 516 75.30 22.86 -74.10
C ILE A 516 74.33 21.72 -74.43
N ALA A 517 74.58 20.94 -75.47
CA ALA A 517 73.75 19.76 -75.79
C ALA A 517 73.75 18.73 -74.63
N ALA A 518 74.89 18.46 -74.05
CA ALA A 518 74.98 17.56 -72.88
C ALA A 518 74.13 18.07 -71.68
N THR A 519 74.06 19.40 -71.47
CA THR A 519 73.20 19.97 -70.43
C THR A 519 71.72 19.74 -70.73
N GLY A 520 71.37 19.79 -72.03
CA GLY A 520 70.00 19.44 -72.46
C GLY A 520 69.66 17.97 -72.20
N ASP A 521 70.64 17.07 -72.57
CA ASP A 521 70.44 15.67 -72.31
C ASP A 521 70.30 15.35 -70.80
N ASP A 522 71.06 16.04 -69.98
CA ASP A 522 70.98 15.88 -68.53
C ASP A 522 69.62 16.41 -68.00
N ALA A 523 69.04 17.51 -68.52
CA ALA A 523 67.70 17.93 -68.20
C ALA A 523 66.68 16.87 -68.61
N GLY A 524 66.83 16.23 -69.77
CA GLY A 524 66.00 15.13 -70.22
C GLY A 524 66.06 13.89 -69.28
N LYS A 525 67.26 13.54 -68.83
CA LYS A 525 67.49 12.43 -67.90
C LYS A 525 66.83 12.73 -66.55
N VAL A 526 66.92 13.96 -66.05
CA VAL A 526 66.23 14.39 -64.80
C VAL A 526 64.75 14.30 -64.98
N LYS A 527 64.15 14.80 -66.05
CA LYS A 527 62.75 14.65 -66.35
C LYS A 527 62.32 13.19 -66.38
N ALA A 528 63.01 12.32 -67.14
CA ALA A 528 62.68 10.91 -67.27
C ALA A 528 62.68 10.19 -65.90
N LYS A 529 63.60 10.58 -65.00
CA LYS A 529 63.69 10.00 -63.65
C LYS A 529 62.49 10.32 -62.77
N TYR A 530 61.97 11.54 -62.84
CA TYR A 530 60.96 11.99 -61.91
C TYR A 530 59.50 11.98 -62.47
N ASN A 531 59.34 11.94 -63.79
CA ASN A 531 58.04 11.93 -64.46
C ASN A 531 57.08 10.81 -63.98
N PRO A 532 57.56 9.56 -63.72
CA PRO A 532 56.67 8.51 -63.24
C PRO A 532 56.02 8.77 -61.87
N ALA A 533 56.58 9.72 -61.09
CA ALA A 533 56.07 10.09 -59.77
C ALA A 533 55.05 11.27 -59.81
N ILE A 534 54.69 11.77 -60.97
CA ILE A 534 53.80 12.91 -61.18
C ILE A 534 52.51 12.41 -61.83
N GLU A 535 51.42 12.77 -61.28
CA GLU A 535 50.04 12.47 -61.77
C GLU A 535 49.64 13.46 -62.86
#